data_648b9ff6236c8617eead92ca522ba63c
#
_entry.id   648b9ff6236c8617eead92ca522ba63c
#
_cell.length_a   1.000
_cell.length_b   1.000
_cell.length_c   1.000
_cell.angle_alpha   90.00
_cell.angle_beta   90.00
_cell.angle_gamma   90.00
#
_symmetry.space_group_name_H-M   'P 1'
#
loop_
_entity.id
_entity.type
_entity.pdbx_description
1 polymer ?
#
loop_
_entity_poly.entity_id
_entity_poly.type
_entity_poly.pdbx_seq_one_letter_code
_entity_poly.pdbx_strand_id
1 'polypeptide(L)'
;MSNKISKKATSATITKEELIKVILIFAACVLAAASLPYMMLGKNDGTIFLQWEIYLLLMTVMSIPLSQVLFRQCQSLLPFGKTLGIVLPGFVMWVLGVVFKVPFTNMTGIGVLIAYAVFNVAIYKAANKGQKICLKMVTDGLKKYAKYEIIFYIIFLFWVYLIGFNPSAYGTEKFMDYGFLQKMLVSSKLPPDDVWFAGKPINYYYGGQYYAAFIAKTMIGGISKAEYSYNMMRAVIPALMFMGVFALVEQMLKDRKAMIPATAASGNAYSN
;
A
#
# COMPACT_ATOMS: atom_id res chain seq x y z
N MET A 1 -8.52 47.23 -27.61
CA MET A 1 -7.09 47.06 -27.26
C MET A 1 -6.98 45.79 -26.40
N SER A 2 -6.57 44.69 -27.02
CA SER A 2 -6.50 43.35 -26.41
C SER A 2 -5.12 43.13 -25.82
N ASN A 3 -5.02 43.02 -24.50
CA ASN A 3 -3.77 42.72 -23.80
C ASN A 3 -3.51 41.21 -23.83
N LYS A 4 -2.70 40.73 -24.77
CA LYS A 4 -2.10 39.41 -24.80
C LYS A 4 -1.06 39.32 -23.68
N ILE A 5 -1.45 38.79 -22.54
CA ILE A 5 -0.47 38.34 -21.53
C ILE A 5 0.04 36.94 -21.98
N SER A 6 1.17 36.97 -22.67
CA SER A 6 1.96 35.78 -22.99
C SER A 6 2.52 35.19 -21.71
N LYS A 7 1.93 34.11 -21.22
CA LYS A 7 2.57 33.25 -20.20
C LYS A 7 3.74 32.51 -20.84
N LYS A 8 4.92 33.12 -20.78
CA LYS A 8 6.20 32.43 -20.98
C LYS A 8 6.34 31.37 -19.86
N ALA A 9 5.98 30.14 -20.14
CA ALA A 9 6.37 29.00 -19.30
C ALA A 9 7.89 28.82 -19.50
N THR A 10 8.67 29.40 -18.61
CA THR A 10 10.10 29.15 -18.50
C THR A 10 10.26 27.67 -18.15
N SER A 11 10.64 26.83 -19.12
CA SER A 11 11.18 25.49 -18.87
C SER A 11 12.52 25.72 -18.17
N ALA A 12 12.52 25.69 -16.84
CA ALA A 12 13.74 25.66 -16.07
C ALA A 12 14.49 24.37 -16.44
N THR A 13 15.50 24.49 -17.27
CA THR A 13 16.42 23.40 -17.61
C THR A 13 17.26 23.17 -16.36
N ILE A 14 17.04 22.02 -15.71
CA ILE A 14 17.84 21.58 -14.55
C ILE A 14 19.30 21.52 -15.00
N THR A 15 20.19 22.20 -14.28
CA THR A 15 21.62 22.15 -14.57
C THR A 15 22.17 20.76 -14.24
N LYS A 16 23.28 20.37 -14.90
CA LYS A 16 23.92 19.07 -14.60
C LYS A 16 24.29 18.94 -13.11
N GLU A 17 24.71 20.03 -12.48
CA GLU A 17 25.05 20.04 -11.05
C GLU A 17 23.83 19.81 -10.15
N GLU A 18 22.70 20.45 -10.47
CA GLU A 18 21.44 20.23 -9.74
C GLU A 18 20.93 18.81 -9.90
N LEU A 19 21.05 18.22 -11.11
CA LEU A 19 20.67 16.86 -11.36
C LEU A 19 21.55 15.88 -10.54
N ILE A 20 22.87 16.11 -10.51
CA ILE A 20 23.81 15.30 -9.72
C ILE A 20 23.46 15.40 -8.22
N LYS A 21 23.21 16.61 -7.70
CA LYS A 21 22.80 16.79 -6.29
C LYS A 21 21.52 16.03 -5.97
N VAL A 22 20.50 16.10 -6.83
CA VAL A 22 19.24 15.37 -6.64
C VAL A 22 19.46 13.86 -6.64
N ILE A 23 20.28 13.34 -7.56
CA ILE A 23 20.63 11.92 -7.62
C ILE A 23 21.38 11.48 -6.37
N LEU A 24 22.35 12.26 -5.89
CA LEU A 24 23.10 11.95 -4.68
C LEU A 24 22.22 11.95 -3.42
N ILE A 25 21.32 12.93 -3.28
CA ILE A 25 20.36 12.98 -2.16
C ILE A 25 19.42 11.79 -2.23
N PHE A 26 18.90 11.46 -3.41
CA PHE A 26 18.02 10.30 -3.59
C PHE A 26 18.74 8.98 -3.24
N ALA A 27 19.98 8.80 -3.73
CA ALA A 27 20.79 7.64 -3.41
C ALA A 27 21.08 7.53 -1.90
N ALA A 28 21.40 8.64 -1.23
CA ALA A 28 21.62 8.68 0.21
C ALA A 28 20.34 8.29 0.99
N CYS A 29 19.17 8.80 0.59
CA CYS A 29 17.88 8.44 1.18
C CYS A 29 17.57 6.94 0.99
N VAL A 30 17.81 6.38 -0.19
CA VAL A 30 17.61 4.94 -0.47
C VAL A 30 18.56 4.09 0.37
N LEU A 31 19.84 4.48 0.46
CA LEU A 31 20.82 3.79 1.28
C LEU A 31 20.44 3.84 2.76
N ALA A 32 20.03 4.99 3.27
CA ALA A 32 19.56 5.13 4.64
C ALA A 32 18.31 4.25 4.90
N ALA A 33 17.32 4.28 4.03
CA ALA A 33 16.12 3.45 4.14
C ALA A 33 16.44 1.96 4.05
N ALA A 34 17.42 1.55 3.26
CA ALA A 34 17.83 0.16 3.17
C ALA A 34 18.70 -0.29 4.36
N SER A 35 19.52 0.59 4.93
CA SER A 35 20.43 0.25 6.04
C SER A 35 19.74 0.24 7.41
N LEU A 36 18.76 1.11 7.62
CA LEU A 36 18.07 1.28 8.91
C LEU A 36 17.45 -0.03 9.45
N PRO A 37 16.76 -0.87 8.66
CA PRO A 37 16.26 -2.16 9.14
C PRO A 37 17.36 -3.10 9.59
N TYR A 38 18.50 -3.12 8.91
CA TYR A 38 19.64 -3.96 9.33
C TYR A 38 20.23 -3.51 10.66
N MET A 39 20.28 -2.21 10.90
CA MET A 39 20.76 -1.65 12.17
C MET A 39 19.79 -1.94 13.33
N MET A 40 18.48 -1.88 13.08
CA MET A 40 17.45 -2.04 14.11
C MET A 40 17.08 -3.50 14.37
N LEU A 41 16.99 -4.32 13.33
CA LEU A 41 16.43 -5.68 13.38
C LEU A 41 17.50 -6.77 13.20
N GLY A 42 18.73 -6.39 12.82
CA GLY A 42 19.76 -7.35 12.41
C GLY A 42 19.59 -7.86 10.98
N LYS A 43 20.54 -8.71 10.53
CA LYS A 43 20.65 -9.09 9.13
C LYS A 43 19.44 -9.85 8.61
N ASN A 44 18.98 -10.86 9.33
CA ASN A 44 17.91 -11.76 8.85
C ASN A 44 16.56 -11.04 8.83
N ASP A 45 16.15 -10.45 9.94
CA ASP A 45 14.86 -9.79 10.08
C ASP A 45 14.79 -8.50 9.25
N GLY A 46 15.93 -7.77 9.14
CA GLY A 46 16.04 -6.62 8.24
C GLY A 46 15.85 -6.99 6.78
N THR A 47 16.38 -8.15 6.34
CA THR A 47 16.16 -8.65 4.97
C THR A 47 14.68 -8.97 4.73
N ILE A 48 14.03 -9.65 5.67
CA ILE A 48 12.60 -10.00 5.57
C ILE A 48 11.74 -8.72 5.57
N PHE A 49 12.06 -7.76 6.45
CA PHE A 49 11.39 -6.46 6.46
C PHE A 49 11.46 -5.77 5.09
N LEU A 50 12.65 -5.68 4.50
CA LEU A 50 12.83 -5.05 3.19
C LEU A 50 12.09 -5.81 2.07
N GLN A 51 12.06 -7.13 2.11
CA GLN A 51 11.28 -7.92 1.15
C GLN A 51 9.79 -7.57 1.24
N TRP A 52 9.24 -7.49 2.45
CA TRP A 52 7.85 -7.11 2.68
C TRP A 52 7.58 -5.68 2.23
N GLU A 53 8.43 -4.73 2.60
CA GLU A 53 8.30 -3.32 2.24
C GLU A 53 8.30 -3.12 0.73
N ILE A 54 9.28 -3.69 0.02
CA ILE A 54 9.38 -3.62 -1.45
C ILE A 54 8.13 -4.21 -2.10
N TYR A 55 7.63 -5.32 -1.56
CA TYR A 55 6.44 -5.96 -2.10
C TYR A 55 5.16 -5.13 -1.86
N LEU A 56 5.00 -4.57 -0.67
CA LEU A 56 3.90 -3.66 -0.37
C LEU A 56 3.97 -2.37 -1.20
N LEU A 57 5.18 -1.86 -1.44
CA LEU A 57 5.40 -0.73 -2.34
C LEU A 57 5.00 -1.07 -3.78
N LEU A 58 5.32 -2.27 -4.27
CA LEU A 58 4.89 -2.75 -5.59
C LEU A 58 3.35 -2.80 -5.69
N MET A 59 2.65 -3.32 -4.68
CA MET A 59 1.20 -3.31 -4.62
C MET A 59 0.64 -1.88 -4.63
N THR A 60 1.30 -0.94 -3.95
CA THR A 60 0.95 0.49 -3.97
C THR A 60 1.06 1.03 -5.40
N VAL A 61 2.18 0.79 -6.07
CA VAL A 61 2.43 1.28 -7.44
C VAL A 61 1.38 0.75 -8.42
N MET A 62 1.02 -0.53 -8.33
CA MET A 62 -0.05 -1.11 -9.16
C MET A 62 -1.41 -0.43 -8.94
N SER A 63 -1.66 0.12 -7.75
CA SER A 63 -2.94 0.76 -7.39
C SER A 63 -2.98 2.27 -7.64
N ILE A 64 -1.85 2.90 -7.97
CA ILE A 64 -1.80 4.35 -8.24
C ILE A 64 -2.83 4.78 -9.28
N PRO A 65 -2.99 4.10 -10.44
CA PRO A 65 -3.94 4.54 -11.45
C PRO A 65 -5.38 4.56 -10.96
N LEU A 66 -5.82 3.52 -10.25
CA LEU A 66 -7.15 3.43 -9.66
C LEU A 66 -7.35 4.52 -8.59
N SER A 67 -6.37 4.71 -7.71
CA SER A 67 -6.44 5.73 -6.66
C SER A 67 -6.60 7.14 -7.24
N GLN A 68 -5.89 7.44 -8.32
CA GLN A 68 -6.01 8.74 -9.00
C GLN A 68 -7.40 8.97 -9.62
N VAL A 69 -8.11 7.90 -9.99
CA VAL A 69 -9.49 8.00 -10.47
C VAL A 69 -10.45 8.17 -9.30
N LEU A 70 -10.33 7.33 -8.27
CA LEU A 70 -11.23 7.35 -7.10
C LEU A 70 -11.09 8.63 -6.27
N PHE A 71 -9.87 9.07 -6.03
CA PHE A 71 -9.58 10.23 -5.16
C PHE A 71 -9.21 11.49 -5.94
N ARG A 72 -9.75 11.65 -7.16
CA ARG A 72 -9.47 12.80 -8.03
C ARG A 72 -9.69 14.14 -7.34
N GLN A 73 -10.76 14.27 -6.56
CA GLN A 73 -11.12 15.49 -5.83
C GLN A 73 -10.49 15.55 -4.43
N CYS A 74 -10.19 14.41 -3.83
CA CYS A 74 -9.67 14.27 -2.48
C CYS A 74 -8.23 13.75 -2.50
N GLN A 75 -7.30 14.53 -3.04
CA GLN A 75 -5.94 14.04 -3.33
C GLN A 75 -5.11 13.66 -2.11
N SER A 76 -5.46 14.11 -0.91
CA SER A 76 -4.82 13.63 0.32
C SER A 76 -5.18 12.19 0.64
N LEU A 77 -6.27 11.65 0.06
CA LEU A 77 -6.68 10.25 0.24
C LEU A 77 -6.01 9.27 -0.73
N LEU A 78 -5.15 9.76 -1.64
CA LEU A 78 -4.38 8.90 -2.55
C LEU A 78 -3.64 7.74 -1.85
N PRO A 79 -3.10 7.88 -0.62
CA PRO A 79 -2.41 6.79 0.08
C PRO A 79 -3.27 5.56 0.37
N PHE A 80 -4.60 5.69 0.40
CA PHE A 80 -5.49 4.53 0.47
C PHE A 80 -5.30 3.55 -0.71
N GLY A 81 -4.60 3.98 -1.76
CA GLY A 81 -4.13 3.10 -2.83
C GLY A 81 -3.32 1.91 -2.33
N LYS A 82 -2.50 2.04 -1.28
CA LYS A 82 -1.79 0.92 -0.66
C LYS A 82 -2.77 -0.11 -0.09
N THR A 83 -3.78 0.35 0.66
CA THR A 83 -4.83 -0.52 1.20
C THR A 83 -5.62 -1.20 0.07
N LEU A 84 -6.02 -0.45 -0.97
CA LEU A 84 -6.72 -1.00 -2.13
C LEU A 84 -5.87 -2.05 -2.88
N GLY A 85 -4.56 -1.84 -2.96
CA GLY A 85 -3.61 -2.76 -3.59
C GLY A 85 -3.48 -4.10 -2.86
N ILE A 86 -3.77 -4.13 -1.58
CA ILE A 86 -3.80 -5.35 -0.78
C ILE A 86 -5.21 -5.98 -0.83
N VAL A 87 -6.23 -5.16 -0.54
CA VAL A 87 -7.59 -5.66 -0.29
C VAL A 87 -8.26 -6.14 -1.57
N LEU A 88 -8.20 -5.39 -2.66
CA LEU A 88 -8.94 -5.73 -3.87
C LEU A 88 -8.43 -7.02 -4.54
N PRO A 89 -7.13 -7.16 -4.85
CA PRO A 89 -6.66 -8.41 -5.47
C PRO A 89 -6.78 -9.60 -4.52
N GLY A 90 -6.55 -9.41 -3.20
CA GLY A 90 -6.79 -10.45 -2.22
C GLY A 90 -8.23 -10.90 -2.19
N PHE A 91 -9.19 -9.97 -2.22
CA PHE A 91 -10.62 -10.29 -2.27
C PHE A 91 -11.00 -11.04 -3.56
N VAL A 92 -10.48 -10.61 -4.71
CA VAL A 92 -10.70 -11.31 -5.98
C VAL A 92 -10.17 -12.75 -5.91
N MET A 93 -8.95 -12.95 -5.39
CA MET A 93 -8.39 -14.30 -5.23
C MET A 93 -9.23 -15.14 -4.26
N TRP A 94 -9.74 -14.54 -3.19
CA TRP A 94 -10.63 -15.23 -2.24
C TRP A 94 -11.92 -15.70 -2.91
N VAL A 95 -12.58 -14.83 -3.67
CA VAL A 95 -13.80 -15.16 -4.43
C VAL A 95 -13.50 -16.29 -5.43
N LEU A 96 -12.43 -16.17 -6.20
CA LEU A 96 -12.01 -17.20 -7.14
C LEU A 96 -11.78 -18.56 -6.44
N GLY A 97 -11.13 -18.56 -5.30
CA GLY A 97 -10.86 -19.78 -4.55
C GLY A 97 -12.10 -20.38 -3.88
N VAL A 98 -12.95 -19.54 -3.26
CA VAL A 98 -14.12 -20.01 -2.51
C VAL A 98 -15.27 -20.39 -3.44
N VAL A 99 -15.59 -19.54 -4.43
CA VAL A 99 -16.75 -19.71 -5.31
C VAL A 99 -16.40 -20.58 -6.51
N PHE A 100 -15.31 -20.23 -7.20
CA PHE A 100 -14.93 -20.89 -8.46
C PHE A 100 -13.94 -22.05 -8.28
N LYS A 101 -13.52 -22.33 -7.03
CA LYS A 101 -12.58 -23.41 -6.68
C LYS A 101 -11.23 -23.30 -7.40
N VAL A 102 -10.83 -22.10 -7.79
CA VAL A 102 -9.50 -21.86 -8.33
C VAL A 102 -8.45 -22.12 -7.25
N PRO A 103 -7.40 -22.93 -7.53
CA PRO A 103 -6.39 -23.24 -6.54
C PRO A 103 -5.67 -21.99 -6.02
N PHE A 104 -5.56 -21.84 -4.71
CA PHE A 104 -4.82 -20.77 -4.05
C PHE A 104 -3.32 -21.10 -4.03
N THR A 105 -2.65 -20.79 -5.11
CA THR A 105 -1.20 -21.01 -5.30
C THR A 105 -0.48 -19.70 -5.55
N ASN A 106 0.85 -19.74 -5.54
CA ASN A 106 1.68 -18.59 -5.94
C ASN A 106 1.33 -18.11 -7.36
N MET A 107 1.23 -19.03 -8.32
CA MET A 107 0.96 -18.70 -9.72
C MET A 107 -0.41 -18.04 -9.92
N THR A 108 -1.47 -18.59 -9.32
CA THR A 108 -2.82 -18.02 -9.42
C THR A 108 -2.90 -16.66 -8.74
N GLY A 109 -2.26 -16.51 -7.58
CA GLY A 109 -2.18 -15.23 -6.87
C GLY A 109 -1.44 -14.15 -7.68
N ILE A 110 -0.30 -14.49 -8.28
CA ILE A 110 0.42 -13.57 -9.19
C ILE A 110 -0.42 -13.25 -10.42
N GLY A 111 -1.13 -14.23 -10.99
CA GLY A 111 -2.06 -14.01 -12.09
C GLY A 111 -3.14 -12.97 -11.76
N VAL A 112 -3.71 -13.04 -10.55
CA VAL A 112 -4.67 -12.04 -10.04
C VAL A 112 -4.03 -10.65 -9.90
N LEU A 113 -2.80 -10.56 -9.40
CA LEU A 113 -2.09 -9.28 -9.30
C LEU A 113 -1.82 -8.65 -10.66
N ILE A 114 -1.41 -9.45 -11.66
CA ILE A 114 -1.22 -8.97 -13.03
C ILE A 114 -2.55 -8.48 -13.62
N ALA A 115 -3.62 -9.27 -13.46
CA ALA A 115 -4.95 -8.88 -13.92
C ALA A 115 -5.42 -7.58 -13.24
N TYR A 116 -5.18 -7.44 -11.94
CA TYR A 116 -5.45 -6.22 -11.18
C TYR A 116 -4.67 -5.02 -11.71
N ALA A 117 -3.39 -5.17 -12.00
CA ALA A 117 -2.56 -4.09 -12.56
C ALA A 117 -3.07 -3.64 -13.94
N VAL A 118 -3.38 -4.60 -14.82
CA VAL A 118 -3.95 -4.32 -16.15
C VAL A 118 -5.30 -3.60 -16.04
N PHE A 119 -6.17 -4.07 -15.15
CA PHE A 119 -7.47 -3.46 -14.88
C PHE A 119 -7.34 -2.01 -14.39
N ASN A 120 -6.39 -1.73 -13.47
CA ASN A 120 -6.12 -0.37 -12.98
C ASN A 120 -5.70 0.57 -14.11
N VAL A 121 -4.81 0.12 -15.00
CA VAL A 121 -4.38 0.90 -16.16
C VAL A 121 -5.55 1.14 -17.13
N ALA A 122 -6.39 0.12 -17.36
CA ALA A 122 -7.55 0.24 -18.22
C ALA A 122 -8.57 1.25 -17.69
N ILE A 123 -8.94 1.19 -16.41
CA ILE A 123 -9.81 2.16 -15.75
C ILE A 123 -9.24 3.58 -15.86
N TYR A 124 -7.95 3.75 -15.57
CA TYR A 124 -7.30 5.05 -15.65
C TYR A 124 -7.39 5.64 -17.06
N LYS A 125 -7.11 4.84 -18.10
CA LYS A 125 -7.22 5.26 -19.50
C LYS A 125 -8.66 5.63 -19.88
N ALA A 126 -9.62 4.82 -19.47
CA ALA A 126 -11.03 5.08 -19.73
C ALA A 126 -11.49 6.39 -19.05
N ALA A 127 -11.14 6.60 -17.79
CA ALA A 127 -11.51 7.79 -17.02
C ALA A 127 -10.85 9.08 -17.54
N ASN A 128 -9.70 8.98 -18.20
CA ASN A 128 -8.97 10.11 -18.77
C ASN A 128 -9.12 10.23 -20.29
N LYS A 129 -10.15 9.63 -20.89
CA LYS A 129 -10.49 9.68 -22.33
C LYS A 129 -9.29 9.34 -23.23
N GLY A 130 -8.50 8.36 -22.82
CA GLY A 130 -7.35 7.87 -23.58
C GLY A 130 -6.12 8.77 -23.58
N GLN A 131 -6.04 9.76 -22.70
CA GLN A 131 -4.81 10.56 -22.56
C GLN A 131 -3.62 9.64 -22.28
N LYS A 132 -2.50 9.91 -22.97
CA LYS A 132 -1.27 9.16 -22.77
C LYS A 132 -0.76 9.38 -21.34
N ILE A 133 -0.43 8.28 -20.65
CA ILE A 133 0.28 8.36 -19.37
C ILE A 133 1.67 8.94 -19.67
N CYS A 134 1.94 10.18 -19.27
CA CYS A 134 3.26 10.77 -19.44
C CYS A 134 4.10 10.60 -18.17
N LEU A 135 5.41 10.60 -18.34
CA LEU A 135 6.36 10.46 -17.23
C LEU A 135 6.11 11.50 -16.12
N LYS A 136 5.72 12.71 -16.48
CA LYS A 136 5.39 13.78 -15.52
C LYS A 136 4.23 13.40 -14.59
N MET A 137 3.17 12.76 -15.11
CA MET A 137 2.05 12.31 -14.28
C MET A 137 2.48 11.25 -13.27
N VAL A 138 3.34 10.33 -13.69
CA VAL A 138 3.89 9.29 -12.81
C VAL A 138 4.76 9.92 -11.72
N THR A 139 5.68 10.83 -12.08
CA THR A 139 6.57 11.49 -11.12
C THR A 139 5.81 12.39 -10.13
N ASP A 140 4.80 13.12 -10.58
CA ASP A 140 3.96 13.95 -9.70
C ASP A 140 3.10 13.09 -8.77
N GLY A 141 2.62 11.96 -9.27
CA GLY A 141 1.97 10.92 -8.45
C GLY A 141 2.91 10.38 -7.36
N LEU A 142 4.09 9.92 -7.73
CA LEU A 142 5.09 9.39 -6.81
C LEU A 142 5.50 10.42 -5.73
N LYS A 143 5.70 11.69 -6.10
CA LYS A 143 5.99 12.76 -5.12
C LYS A 143 4.88 12.93 -4.09
N LYS A 144 3.60 12.85 -4.52
CA LYS A 144 2.46 12.94 -3.61
C LYS A 144 2.38 11.74 -2.65
N TYR A 145 2.76 10.55 -3.12
CA TYR A 145 2.81 9.35 -2.28
C TYR A 145 4.00 9.32 -1.33
N ALA A 146 5.14 9.92 -1.71
CA ALA A 146 6.41 9.76 -0.98
C ALA A 146 6.31 10.09 0.52
N LYS A 147 5.64 11.19 0.90
CA LYS A 147 5.50 11.54 2.32
C LYS A 147 4.71 10.51 3.12
N TYR A 148 3.68 9.93 2.53
CA TYR A 148 2.84 8.93 3.19
C TYR A 148 3.55 7.58 3.25
N GLU A 149 4.34 7.28 2.22
CA GLU A 149 5.19 6.10 2.20
C GLU A 149 6.26 6.16 3.29
N ILE A 150 6.87 7.34 3.52
CA ILE A 150 7.80 7.55 4.63
C ILE A 150 7.10 7.32 5.97
N ILE A 151 5.89 7.84 6.16
CA ILE A 151 5.11 7.62 7.38
C ILE A 151 4.82 6.13 7.56
N PHE A 152 4.34 5.46 6.51
CA PHE A 152 4.09 4.02 6.54
C PHE A 152 5.35 3.24 6.91
N TYR A 153 6.46 3.49 6.22
CA TYR A 153 7.74 2.83 6.44
C TYR A 153 8.24 2.99 7.88
N ILE A 154 8.23 4.20 8.42
CA ILE A 154 8.70 4.46 9.79
C ILE A 154 7.83 3.71 10.81
N ILE A 155 6.50 3.78 10.67
CA ILE A 155 5.59 3.12 11.59
C ILE A 155 5.68 1.59 11.44
N PHE A 156 5.81 1.08 10.22
CA PHE A 156 5.97 -0.34 9.96
C PHE A 156 7.26 -0.88 10.60
N LEU A 157 8.41 -0.21 10.39
CA LEU A 157 9.69 -0.58 10.98
C LEU A 157 9.63 -0.52 12.53
N PHE A 158 9.03 0.54 13.08
CA PHE A 158 8.86 0.69 14.51
C PHE A 158 8.04 -0.46 15.12
N TRP A 159 6.92 -0.82 14.48
CA TRP A 159 6.10 -1.94 14.98
C TRP A 159 6.79 -3.28 14.83
N VAL A 160 7.52 -3.54 13.73
CA VAL A 160 8.33 -4.75 13.59
C VAL A 160 9.38 -4.83 14.70
N TYR A 161 10.06 -3.72 14.99
CA TYR A 161 11.02 -3.64 16.09
C TYR A 161 10.37 -3.98 17.45
N LEU A 162 9.21 -3.40 17.76
CA LEU A 162 8.48 -3.70 18.99
C LEU A 162 8.03 -5.17 19.08
N ILE A 163 7.53 -5.73 17.97
CA ILE A 163 7.13 -7.14 17.90
C ILE A 163 8.33 -8.06 18.14
N GLY A 164 9.53 -7.64 17.72
CA GLY A 164 10.78 -8.38 17.92
C GLY A 164 11.10 -8.70 19.39
N PHE A 165 10.59 -7.92 20.35
CA PHE A 165 10.74 -8.23 21.79
C PHE A 165 9.84 -9.38 22.27
N ASN A 166 8.74 -9.67 21.55
CA ASN A 166 7.85 -10.79 21.82
C ASN A 166 7.25 -11.36 20.50
N PRO A 167 8.09 -12.01 19.67
CA PRO A 167 7.66 -12.50 18.35
C PRO A 167 6.85 -13.78 18.42
N SER A 168 6.78 -14.42 19.58
CA SER A 168 6.12 -15.71 19.77
C SER A 168 4.63 -15.67 19.44
N ALA A 169 4.18 -16.67 18.70
CA ALA A 169 2.75 -16.93 18.46
C ALA A 169 2.09 -17.75 19.59
N TYR A 170 2.70 -17.77 20.77
CA TYR A 170 2.20 -18.46 21.95
C TYR A 170 1.34 -17.53 22.82
N GLY A 171 0.29 -18.09 23.41
CA GLY A 171 -0.61 -17.41 24.34
C GLY A 171 -1.93 -16.96 23.71
N THR A 172 -3.02 -17.08 24.47
CA THR A 172 -4.41 -16.77 24.08
C THR A 172 -4.79 -17.34 22.69
N GLU A 173 -5.27 -16.52 21.78
CA GLU A 173 -5.69 -16.93 20.43
C GLU A 173 -4.54 -16.93 19.40
N LYS A 174 -3.34 -16.45 19.76
CA LYS A 174 -2.24 -16.30 18.81
C LYS A 174 -1.84 -17.61 18.12
N PHE A 175 -1.83 -18.73 18.85
CA PHE A 175 -1.49 -20.02 18.26
C PHE A 175 -2.56 -20.50 17.28
N MET A 176 -3.83 -20.17 17.50
CA MET A 176 -4.93 -20.45 16.59
C MET A 176 -4.78 -19.63 15.29
N ASP A 177 -4.58 -18.33 15.42
CA ASP A 177 -4.38 -17.43 14.28
C ASP A 177 -3.18 -17.84 13.44
N TYR A 178 -2.08 -18.22 14.11
CA TYR A 178 -0.88 -18.73 13.47
C TYR A 178 -1.14 -20.07 12.77
N GLY A 179 -1.90 -20.97 13.40
CA GLY A 179 -2.30 -22.26 12.83
C GLY A 179 -3.12 -22.08 11.55
N PHE A 180 -4.08 -21.16 11.54
CA PHE A 180 -4.85 -20.81 10.35
C PHE A 180 -3.97 -20.27 9.23
N LEU A 181 -3.07 -19.32 9.54
CA LEU A 181 -2.12 -18.79 8.57
C LEU A 181 -1.24 -19.91 7.97
N GLN A 182 -0.67 -20.76 8.83
CA GLN A 182 0.16 -21.90 8.40
C GLN A 182 -0.61 -22.84 7.48
N LYS A 183 -1.85 -23.17 7.83
CA LYS A 183 -2.70 -24.03 7.00
C LYS A 183 -2.98 -23.40 5.64
N MET A 184 -3.24 -22.11 5.58
CA MET A 184 -3.45 -21.40 4.32
C MET A 184 -2.18 -21.34 3.46
N LEU A 185 -1.01 -21.24 4.06
CA LEU A 185 0.26 -21.24 3.31
C LEU A 185 0.54 -22.57 2.63
N VAL A 186 0.19 -23.69 3.25
CA VAL A 186 0.43 -25.01 2.68
C VAL A 186 -0.73 -25.54 1.83
N SER A 187 -1.96 -25.07 2.06
CA SER A 187 -3.14 -25.49 1.30
C SER A 187 -3.27 -24.73 -0.01
N SER A 188 -3.72 -25.41 -1.06
CA SER A 188 -4.17 -24.78 -2.30
C SER A 188 -5.70 -24.56 -2.34
N LYS A 189 -6.42 -24.96 -1.29
CA LYS A 189 -7.88 -24.88 -1.21
C LYS A 189 -8.31 -23.67 -0.36
N LEU A 190 -9.37 -22.99 -0.77
CA LEU A 190 -10.04 -21.92 0.01
C LEU A 190 -11.54 -22.23 0.17
N PRO A 191 -12.11 -22.11 1.39
CA PRO A 191 -11.39 -22.08 2.66
C PRO A 191 -10.54 -23.34 2.84
N PRO A 192 -9.39 -23.28 3.53
CA PRO A 192 -8.61 -24.48 3.83
C PRO A 192 -9.32 -25.34 4.86
N ASP A 193 -8.90 -26.60 4.99
CA ASP A 193 -9.43 -27.47 6.02
C ASP A 193 -9.01 -26.97 7.41
N ASP A 194 -9.91 -27.13 8.38
CA ASP A 194 -9.67 -26.73 9.76
C ASP A 194 -8.52 -27.53 10.38
N VAL A 195 -7.72 -26.88 11.25
CA VAL A 195 -6.57 -27.53 11.90
C VAL A 195 -6.95 -28.36 13.13
N TRP A 196 -8.12 -28.11 13.70
CA TRP A 196 -8.64 -28.84 14.86
C TRP A 196 -9.84 -29.72 14.54
N PHE A 197 -10.59 -29.41 13.48
CA PHE A 197 -11.78 -30.14 13.08
C PHE A 197 -11.58 -30.79 11.71
N ALA A 198 -10.98 -31.98 11.72
CA ALA A 198 -10.59 -32.73 10.53
C ALA A 198 -11.76 -32.91 9.53
N GLY A 199 -11.48 -32.72 8.25
CA GLY A 199 -12.43 -32.97 7.15
C GLY A 199 -13.48 -31.87 6.96
N LYS A 200 -13.42 -30.79 7.72
CA LYS A 200 -14.29 -29.60 7.53
C LYS A 200 -13.45 -28.36 7.21
N PRO A 201 -13.98 -27.40 6.44
CA PRO A 201 -13.29 -26.14 6.20
C PRO A 201 -13.30 -25.28 7.46
N ILE A 202 -12.33 -24.38 7.59
CA ILE A 202 -12.31 -23.37 8.66
C ILE A 202 -13.62 -22.59 8.63
N ASN A 203 -14.32 -22.60 9.78
CA ASN A 203 -15.55 -21.84 10.01
C ASN A 203 -15.32 -20.82 11.13
N TYR A 204 -14.48 -19.84 10.87
CA TYR A 204 -14.09 -18.78 11.81
C TYR A 204 -13.71 -17.50 11.03
N TYR A 205 -13.45 -16.39 11.73
CA TYR A 205 -12.95 -15.19 11.06
C TYR A 205 -11.48 -15.34 10.74
N TYR A 206 -11.19 -15.78 9.54
CA TYR A 206 -9.82 -15.97 9.06
C TYR A 206 -9.36 -14.90 8.05
N GLY A 207 -10.14 -13.84 7.87
CA GLY A 207 -9.85 -12.81 6.85
C GLY A 207 -8.48 -12.15 7.02
N GLY A 208 -8.08 -11.82 8.25
CA GLY A 208 -6.77 -11.23 8.54
C GLY A 208 -5.63 -12.20 8.21
N GLN A 209 -5.75 -13.44 8.65
CA GLN A 209 -4.79 -14.51 8.38
C GLN A 209 -4.73 -14.83 6.89
N TYR A 210 -5.88 -14.77 6.21
CA TYR A 210 -5.94 -14.93 4.75
C TYR A 210 -5.15 -13.85 4.02
N TYR A 211 -5.30 -12.57 4.37
CA TYR A 211 -4.51 -11.51 3.73
C TYR A 211 -3.01 -11.65 3.99
N ALA A 212 -2.62 -12.07 5.19
CA ALA A 212 -1.23 -12.41 5.47
C ALA A 212 -0.73 -13.55 4.58
N ALA A 213 -1.54 -14.62 4.42
CA ALA A 213 -1.23 -15.73 3.53
C ALA A 213 -1.21 -15.32 2.05
N PHE A 214 -2.11 -14.44 1.61
CA PHE A 214 -2.15 -13.93 0.25
C PHE A 214 -0.86 -13.18 -0.10
N ILE A 215 -0.45 -12.22 0.74
CA ILE A 215 0.80 -11.49 0.57
C ILE A 215 1.98 -12.46 0.54
N ALA A 216 2.07 -13.36 1.54
CA ALA A 216 3.17 -14.30 1.66
C ALA A 216 3.30 -15.25 0.46
N LYS A 217 2.17 -15.76 -0.06
CA LYS A 217 2.15 -16.66 -1.23
C LYS A 217 2.49 -15.97 -2.53
N THR A 218 2.13 -14.71 -2.68
CA THR A 218 2.33 -13.96 -3.93
C THR A 218 3.65 -13.22 -3.99
N MET A 219 4.44 -13.29 -2.90
CA MET A 219 5.73 -12.59 -2.81
C MET A 219 6.72 -13.11 -3.86
N ILE A 220 7.39 -12.18 -4.53
CA ILE A 220 8.42 -12.48 -5.52
C ILE A 220 9.67 -12.99 -4.79
N GLY A 221 10.22 -14.11 -5.25
CA GLY A 221 11.38 -14.75 -4.61
C GLY A 221 11.04 -15.93 -3.72
N GLY A 222 9.75 -16.26 -3.60
CA GLY A 222 9.28 -17.44 -2.87
C GLY A 222 8.28 -17.10 -1.77
N ILE A 223 7.65 -18.14 -1.27
CA ILE A 223 6.64 -18.02 -0.21
C ILE A 223 7.33 -17.60 1.09
N SER A 224 6.89 -16.50 1.67
CA SER A 224 7.34 -16.10 3.01
C SER A 224 6.87 -17.12 4.04
N LYS A 225 7.75 -17.42 5.01
CA LYS A 225 7.44 -18.36 6.08
C LYS A 225 6.34 -17.81 7.01
N ALA A 226 5.59 -18.72 7.64
CA ALA A 226 4.46 -18.36 8.49
C ALA A 226 4.86 -17.44 9.66
N GLU A 227 5.99 -17.73 10.31
CA GLU A 227 6.51 -16.95 11.45
C GLU A 227 6.79 -15.49 11.08
N TYR A 228 7.35 -15.24 9.90
CA TYR A 228 7.56 -13.89 9.40
C TYR A 228 6.24 -13.24 8.96
N SER A 229 5.43 -13.96 8.20
CA SER A 229 4.17 -13.44 7.65
C SER A 229 3.20 -13.02 8.75
N TYR A 230 3.12 -13.81 9.82
CA TYR A 230 2.31 -13.50 11.00
C TYR A 230 2.74 -12.18 11.65
N ASN A 231 4.04 -12.04 11.93
CA ASN A 231 4.56 -10.86 12.61
C ASN A 231 4.57 -9.62 11.72
N MET A 232 4.95 -9.77 10.43
CA MET A 232 4.93 -8.66 9.48
C MET A 232 3.52 -8.10 9.28
N MET A 233 2.50 -8.96 9.10
CA MET A 233 1.13 -8.49 8.93
C MET A 233 0.58 -7.77 10.17
N ARG A 234 0.96 -8.19 11.38
CA ARG A 234 0.63 -7.50 12.63
C ARG A 234 1.20 -6.08 12.69
N ALA A 235 2.35 -5.85 12.04
CA ALA A 235 2.96 -4.53 11.94
C ALA A 235 2.40 -3.70 10.77
N VAL A 236 2.02 -4.32 9.67
CA VAL A 236 1.41 -3.66 8.50
C VAL A 236 0.09 -2.97 8.86
N ILE A 237 -0.75 -3.62 9.68
CA ILE A 237 -2.08 -3.08 10.05
C ILE A 237 -1.97 -1.71 10.74
N PRO A 238 -1.23 -1.53 11.86
CA PRO A 238 -1.09 -0.22 12.47
C PRO A 238 -0.40 0.80 11.55
N ALA A 239 0.55 0.38 10.71
CA ALA A 239 1.19 1.28 9.77
C ALA A 239 0.20 1.82 8.72
N LEU A 240 -0.68 0.98 8.17
CA LEU A 240 -1.77 1.40 7.29
C LEU A 240 -2.76 2.31 8.01
N MET A 241 -3.08 2.01 9.26
CA MET A 241 -3.99 2.82 10.07
C MET A 241 -3.40 4.22 10.30
N PHE A 242 -2.16 4.36 10.74
CA PHE A 242 -1.51 5.65 10.94
C PHE A 242 -1.44 6.46 9.66
N MET A 243 -0.99 5.85 8.57
CA MET A 243 -0.94 6.51 7.25
C MET A 243 -2.33 6.96 6.79
N GLY A 244 -3.35 6.11 6.95
CA GLY A 244 -4.73 6.40 6.55
C GLY A 244 -5.35 7.53 7.37
N VAL A 245 -5.19 7.51 8.70
CA VAL A 245 -5.66 8.57 9.60
C VAL A 245 -4.98 9.89 9.27
N PHE A 246 -3.66 9.88 9.07
CA PHE A 246 -2.93 11.09 8.67
C PHE A 246 -3.47 11.67 7.36
N ALA A 247 -3.70 10.82 6.35
CA ALA A 247 -4.25 11.22 5.06
C ALA A 247 -5.66 11.82 5.19
N LEU A 248 -6.51 11.20 6.01
CA LEU A 248 -7.88 11.65 6.26
C LEU A 248 -7.89 13.02 6.95
N VAL A 249 -7.13 13.18 8.03
CA VAL A 249 -7.03 14.45 8.76
C VAL A 249 -6.50 15.55 7.86
N GLU A 250 -5.49 15.28 7.04
CA GLU A 250 -4.97 16.25 6.07
C GLU A 250 -6.06 16.68 5.07
N GLN A 251 -6.87 15.75 4.58
CA GLN A 251 -7.99 16.10 3.69
C GLN A 251 -9.02 16.98 4.39
N MET A 252 -9.43 16.61 5.59
CA MET A 252 -10.39 17.41 6.38
C MET A 252 -9.90 18.83 6.67
N LEU A 253 -8.60 18.99 6.96
CA LEU A 253 -8.01 20.31 7.20
C LEU A 253 -7.94 21.16 5.92
N LYS A 254 -7.72 20.54 4.75
CA LYS A 254 -7.76 21.24 3.46
C LYS A 254 -9.18 21.69 3.12
N ASP A 255 -10.16 20.84 3.32
CA ASP A 255 -11.56 21.16 3.05
C ASP A 255 -12.04 22.31 3.96
N ARG A 256 -11.68 22.27 5.25
CA ARG A 256 -11.96 23.37 6.18
C ARG A 256 -11.34 24.69 5.75
N LYS A 257 -10.07 24.69 5.34
CA LYS A 257 -9.38 25.90 4.85
C LYS A 257 -10.02 26.46 3.57
N ALA A 258 -10.56 25.61 2.70
CA ALA A 258 -11.27 26.03 1.50
C ALA A 258 -12.64 26.67 1.82
N MET A 259 -13.30 26.28 2.91
CA MET A 259 -14.61 26.83 3.32
C MET A 259 -14.50 28.21 4.01
N ILE A 260 -13.45 28.47 4.76
CA ILE A 260 -13.25 29.73 5.50
C ILE A 260 -13.33 30.97 4.59
N PRO A 261 -12.68 31.07 3.41
CA PRO A 261 -12.80 32.23 2.54
C PRO A 261 -14.22 32.45 1.99
N ALA A 262 -14.94 31.37 1.70
CA ALA A 262 -16.32 31.44 1.19
C ALA A 262 -17.29 31.97 2.22
N THR A 263 -17.17 31.57 3.48
CA THR A 263 -17.98 32.08 4.59
C THR A 263 -17.65 33.52 4.97
N ALA A 264 -16.36 33.91 4.87
CA ALA A 264 -15.94 35.30 5.08
C ALA A 264 -16.49 36.23 4.01
N ALA A 265 -16.54 35.78 2.75
CA ALA A 265 -17.12 36.57 1.65
C ALA A 265 -18.65 36.69 1.77
N SER A 266 -19.35 35.67 2.28
CA SER A 266 -20.81 35.73 2.49
C SER A 266 -21.20 36.55 3.71
N GLY A 267 -20.34 36.62 4.74
CA GLY A 267 -20.57 37.44 5.95
C GLY A 267 -20.62 38.93 5.71
N ASN A 268 -19.91 39.41 4.67
CA ASN A 268 -19.93 40.85 4.29
C ASN A 268 -21.15 41.26 3.42
N ALA A 269 -21.98 40.31 2.99
CA ALA A 269 -23.20 40.60 2.21
C ALA A 269 -24.43 40.95 3.08
N TYR A 270 -24.36 40.85 4.41
CA TYR A 270 -25.45 41.16 5.34
C TYR A 270 -25.17 42.38 6.23
N SER A 271 -24.15 43.16 5.95
CA SER A 271 -23.80 44.36 6.72
C SER A 271 -23.96 45.63 5.90
N ASN A 272 -25.07 45.79 5.15
CA ASN A 272 -25.56 47.06 4.63
C ASN A 272 -27.05 47.17 4.74
#